data_0b5954dd3668dad01260ef74c852b3cd
#
_entry.id   0b5954dd3668dad01260ef74c852b3cd
#
_cell.length_a   1.000
_cell.length_b   1.000
_cell.length_c   1.000
_cell.angle_alpha   90.00
_cell.angle_beta   90.00
_cell.angle_gamma   90.00
#
_symmetry.space_group_name_H-M   'P 1'
#
loop_
_entity.id
_entity.type
_entity.pdbx_description
1 polymer ?
#
loop_
_entity_poly.entity_id
_entity_poly.type
_entity_poly.pdbx_seq_one_letter_code
_entity_poly.pdbx_strand_id
1 'polypeptide(L)'
;MKKILFLSSKDICYSSTDYFEKRISDELINAGMHVTHIKVPKASDMAYAILKPYFDADYDAVIDINTRIPVIRYNNEYLLNYFNIPIWHYILDHPLYHYEALSATIHNFNIICLDMNHAALIKESFPHIRSVHVMPLAADNFQLLQQTSGSLSGSLDSYTYNAS
;
A
#
# COMPACT_ATOMS: atom_id res chain seq x y z
N MET A 1 -17.18 12.28 -8.73
CA MET A 1 -15.93 11.53 -9.03
C MET A 1 -15.20 11.38 -7.70
N LYS A 2 -14.87 10.15 -7.27
CA LYS A 2 -14.15 9.94 -6.02
C LYS A 2 -12.70 10.39 -6.14
N LYS A 3 -12.17 10.99 -5.06
CA LYS A 3 -10.80 11.49 -4.98
C LYS A 3 -10.03 10.68 -3.93
N ILE A 4 -8.93 10.09 -4.34
CA ILE A 4 -8.08 9.23 -3.52
C ILE A 4 -6.73 9.91 -3.30
N LEU A 5 -6.32 10.00 -2.04
CA LEU A 5 -4.97 10.39 -1.66
C LEU A 5 -4.13 9.13 -1.47
N PHE A 6 -3.15 8.93 -2.34
CA PHE A 6 -2.28 7.77 -2.32
C PHE A 6 -0.94 8.14 -1.69
N LEU A 7 -0.63 7.56 -0.53
CA LEU A 7 0.60 7.83 0.20
C LEU A 7 1.64 6.75 -0.10
N SER A 8 2.87 7.17 -0.37
CA SER A 8 4.02 6.28 -0.55
C SER A 8 5.20 6.71 0.30
N SER A 9 6.08 5.77 0.63
CA SER A 9 7.31 6.05 1.37
C SER A 9 8.51 5.48 0.63
N LYS A 10 9.64 6.19 0.61
CA LYS A 10 10.87 5.73 -0.04
C LYS A 10 11.59 4.60 0.71
N ASP A 11 11.09 4.22 1.87
CA ASP A 11 11.90 3.54 2.89
C ASP A 11 11.71 2.04 2.97
N ILE A 12 10.85 1.47 2.13
CA ILE A 12 10.55 0.06 2.19
C ILE A 12 10.86 -0.59 0.84
N CYS A 13 11.79 -1.52 0.92
CA CYS A 13 12.08 -2.61 0.00
C CYS A 13 12.00 -2.28 -1.49
N TYR A 14 13.18 -2.20 -2.12
CA TYR A 14 13.33 -2.48 -3.57
C TYR A 14 12.08 -2.11 -4.41
N SER A 15 12.22 -1.58 -5.55
CA SER A 15 11.19 -1.07 -6.49
C SER A 15 9.92 -1.93 -6.69
N SER A 16 9.72 -3.02 -5.93
CA SER A 16 8.52 -3.86 -5.96
C SER A 16 7.26 -3.15 -5.47
N THR A 17 7.37 -2.32 -4.42
CA THR A 17 6.22 -1.53 -3.94
C THR A 17 5.80 -0.48 -4.96
N ASP A 18 6.75 0.17 -5.64
CA ASP A 18 6.47 1.15 -6.71
C ASP A 18 5.64 0.51 -7.84
N TYR A 19 5.89 -0.77 -8.15
CA TYR A 19 5.11 -1.52 -9.14
C TYR A 19 3.65 -1.70 -8.69
N PHE A 20 3.42 -2.17 -7.46
CA PHE A 20 2.07 -2.36 -6.93
C PHE A 20 1.32 -1.04 -6.76
N GLU A 21 1.99 0.00 -6.26
CA GLU A 21 1.45 1.35 -6.17
C GLU A 21 0.95 1.84 -7.53
N LYS A 22 1.80 1.69 -8.55
CA LYS A 22 1.44 2.09 -9.92
C LYS A 22 0.24 1.31 -10.44
N ARG A 23 0.24 -0.03 -10.32
CA ARG A 23 -0.84 -0.88 -10.85
C ARG A 23 -2.17 -0.59 -10.17
N ILE A 24 -2.20 -0.48 -8.86
CA ILE A 24 -3.43 -0.17 -8.12
C ILE A 24 -3.92 1.24 -8.46
N SER A 25 -3.01 2.19 -8.57
CA SER A 25 -3.37 3.55 -8.99
C SER A 25 -3.96 3.59 -10.40
N ASP A 26 -3.35 2.89 -11.35
CA ASP A 26 -3.84 2.80 -12.74
C ASP A 26 -5.27 2.22 -12.76
N GLU A 27 -5.55 1.17 -11.98
CA GLU A 27 -6.89 0.57 -11.90
C GLU A 27 -7.92 1.49 -11.22
N LEU A 28 -7.53 2.24 -10.20
CA LEU A 28 -8.42 3.26 -9.60
C LEU A 28 -8.76 4.36 -10.60
N ILE A 29 -7.78 4.81 -11.39
CA ILE A 29 -7.98 5.80 -12.45
C ILE A 29 -8.90 5.23 -13.55
N ASN A 30 -8.66 3.98 -13.97
CA ASN A 30 -9.50 3.28 -14.97
C ASN A 30 -10.95 3.13 -14.47
N ALA A 31 -11.14 2.98 -13.15
CA ALA A 31 -12.46 2.96 -12.50
C ALA A 31 -13.08 4.37 -12.36
N GLY A 32 -12.48 5.42 -12.92
CA GLY A 32 -13.00 6.79 -12.92
C GLY A 32 -12.73 7.58 -11.63
N MET A 33 -11.74 7.19 -10.84
CA MET A 33 -11.33 7.93 -9.64
C MET A 33 -10.21 8.91 -9.97
N HIS A 34 -10.12 10.00 -9.22
CA HIS A 34 -8.97 10.90 -9.27
C HIS A 34 -7.98 10.51 -8.19
N VAL A 35 -6.75 10.17 -8.55
CA VAL A 35 -5.69 9.73 -7.64
C VAL A 35 -4.59 10.79 -7.55
N THR A 36 -4.29 11.23 -6.33
CA THR A 36 -3.18 12.13 -6.03
C THR A 36 -2.11 11.39 -5.25
N HIS A 37 -0.89 11.35 -5.75
CA HIS A 37 0.23 10.69 -5.11
C HIS A 37 1.06 11.67 -4.26
N ILE A 38 1.33 11.28 -3.01
CA ILE A 38 2.18 12.05 -2.10
C ILE A 38 3.27 11.12 -1.54
N LYS A 39 4.52 11.54 -1.70
CA LYS A 39 5.67 10.90 -1.10
C LYS A 39 5.89 11.43 0.31
N VAL A 40 5.76 10.54 1.31
CA VAL A 40 5.86 10.86 2.73
C VAL A 40 7.25 10.49 3.25
N PRO A 41 8.01 11.45 3.80
CA PRO A 41 9.31 11.17 4.43
C PRO A 41 9.15 10.54 5.82
N LYS A 42 10.22 9.89 6.33
CA LYS A 42 10.23 9.30 7.68
C LYS A 42 10.19 10.33 8.80
N ALA A 43 10.82 11.48 8.58
CA ALA A 43 10.91 12.52 9.62
C ALA A 43 9.51 13.11 9.87
N SER A 44 9.03 12.99 11.10
CA SER A 44 7.66 13.36 11.48
C SER A 44 7.28 14.80 11.16
N ASP A 45 8.17 15.76 11.44
CA ASP A 45 7.89 17.17 11.14
C ASP A 45 7.78 17.46 9.64
N MET A 46 8.63 16.81 8.84
CA MET A 46 8.56 16.89 7.38
C MET A 46 7.31 16.20 6.84
N ALA A 47 6.97 15.03 7.37
CA ALA A 47 5.77 14.30 7.00
C ALA A 47 4.51 15.13 7.30
N TYR A 48 4.45 15.73 8.49
CA TYR A 48 3.35 16.63 8.87
C TYR A 48 3.27 17.84 7.93
N ALA A 49 4.39 18.50 7.68
CA ALA A 49 4.42 19.69 6.81
C ALA A 49 3.94 19.38 5.38
N ILE A 50 4.31 18.20 4.84
CA ILE A 50 3.88 17.76 3.51
C ILE A 50 2.40 17.38 3.49
N LEU A 51 1.89 16.70 4.52
CA LEU A 51 0.51 16.21 4.55
C LEU A 51 -0.50 17.27 5.01
N LYS A 52 -0.07 18.28 5.77
CA LYS A 52 -0.95 19.31 6.31
C LYS A 52 -1.92 19.94 5.29
N PRO A 53 -1.53 20.28 4.05
CA PRO A 53 -2.45 20.83 3.05
C PRO A 53 -3.60 19.89 2.65
N TYR A 54 -3.48 18.60 2.97
CA TYR A 54 -4.43 17.55 2.56
C TYR A 54 -5.37 17.10 3.69
N PHE A 55 -5.13 17.49 4.95
CA PHE A 55 -5.95 17.02 6.08
C PHE A 55 -7.41 17.42 5.97
N ASP A 56 -7.67 18.65 5.54
CA ASP A 56 -9.03 19.20 5.35
C ASP A 56 -9.44 19.25 3.86
N ALA A 57 -8.63 18.67 2.97
CA ALA A 57 -8.94 18.65 1.55
C ALA A 57 -10.03 17.61 1.25
N ASP A 58 -10.79 17.87 0.19
CA ASP A 58 -11.92 17.05 -0.24
C ASP A 58 -11.44 15.73 -0.91
N TYR A 59 -10.95 14.80 -0.08
CA TYR A 59 -10.65 13.42 -0.47
C TYR A 59 -11.65 12.45 0.16
N ASP A 60 -11.97 11.37 -0.57
CA ASP A 60 -12.89 10.32 -0.10
C ASP A 60 -12.18 9.25 0.74
N ALA A 61 -10.89 9.05 0.51
CA ALA A 61 -10.06 8.09 1.24
C ALA A 61 -8.57 8.36 1.09
N VAL A 62 -7.79 7.88 2.06
CA VAL A 62 -6.34 7.72 1.99
C VAL A 62 -6.02 6.26 1.74
N ILE A 63 -5.10 5.98 0.82
CA ILE A 63 -4.55 4.64 0.57
C ILE A 63 -3.05 4.66 0.80
N ASP A 64 -2.55 3.62 1.43
CA ASP A 64 -1.15 3.38 1.72
C ASP A 64 -0.86 1.89 1.53
N ILE A 65 0.26 1.55 0.89
CA ILE A 65 0.62 0.16 0.60
C ILE A 65 1.93 -0.18 1.30
N ASN A 66 1.85 -1.12 2.23
CA ASN A 66 3.01 -1.79 2.85
C ASN A 66 4.05 -0.83 3.46
N THR A 67 3.64 0.41 3.86
CA THR A 67 4.56 1.42 4.38
C THR A 67 4.61 1.45 5.91
N ARG A 68 5.50 2.28 6.46
CA ARG A 68 5.55 2.59 7.89
C ARG A 68 4.85 3.92 8.23
N ILE A 69 4.11 4.52 7.29
CA ILE A 69 3.37 5.76 7.53
C ILE A 69 2.42 5.65 8.73
N PRO A 70 1.71 4.52 8.95
CA PRO A 70 0.82 4.38 10.10
C PRO A 70 1.48 4.55 11.47
N VAL A 71 2.79 4.34 11.59
CA VAL A 71 3.50 4.52 12.88
C VAL A 71 4.10 5.91 13.08
N ILE A 72 4.03 6.79 12.08
CA ILE A 72 4.54 8.16 12.20
C ILE A 72 3.65 8.94 13.17
N ARG A 73 4.30 9.61 14.14
CA ARG A 73 3.61 10.47 15.11
C ARG A 73 4.08 11.92 14.97
N TYR A 74 3.15 12.83 15.18
CA TYR A 74 3.43 14.26 15.32
C TYR A 74 2.66 14.79 16.54
N ASN A 75 3.32 15.52 17.43
CA ASN A 75 2.74 16.02 18.70
C ASN A 75 2.03 14.91 19.51
N ASN A 76 2.66 13.74 19.66
CA ASN A 76 2.14 12.55 20.35
C ASN A 76 0.91 11.88 19.71
N GLU A 77 0.41 12.38 18.59
CA GLU A 77 -0.72 11.80 17.84
C GLU A 77 -0.21 11.06 16.60
N TYR A 78 -0.90 9.99 16.19
CA TYR A 78 -0.61 9.35 14.90
C TYR A 78 -0.93 10.31 13.76
N LEU A 79 0.00 10.46 12.82
CA LEU A 79 -0.11 11.44 11.73
C LEU A 79 -1.37 11.22 10.88
N LEU A 80 -1.79 9.97 10.70
CA LEU A 80 -3.00 9.64 9.94
C LEU A 80 -4.30 10.02 10.66
N ASN A 81 -4.27 10.28 11.99
CA ASN A 81 -5.44 10.76 12.72
C ASN A 81 -5.82 12.22 12.41
N TYR A 82 -4.93 12.96 11.76
CA TYR A 82 -5.27 14.30 11.26
C TYR A 82 -6.22 14.26 10.06
N PHE A 83 -6.39 13.09 9.42
CA PHE A 83 -7.40 12.89 8.38
C PHE A 83 -8.71 12.43 9.00
N ASN A 84 -9.81 13.10 8.65
CA ASN A 84 -11.16 12.69 9.08
C ASN A 84 -11.90 11.84 8.03
N ILE A 85 -11.16 11.05 7.28
CA ILE A 85 -11.65 10.19 6.19
C ILE A 85 -11.14 8.75 6.38
N PRO A 86 -11.72 7.75 5.68
CA PRO A 86 -11.23 6.38 5.75
C PRO A 86 -9.77 6.24 5.32
N ILE A 87 -8.99 5.55 6.15
CA ILE A 87 -7.60 5.18 5.89
C ILE A 87 -7.57 3.70 5.52
N TRP A 88 -6.97 3.38 4.37
CA TRP A 88 -6.81 2.03 3.86
C TRP A 88 -5.32 1.69 3.80
N HIS A 89 -4.89 0.72 4.61
CA HIS A 89 -3.52 0.21 4.62
C HIS A 89 -3.49 -1.20 4.02
N TYR A 90 -2.89 -1.35 2.85
CA TYR A 90 -2.74 -2.63 2.18
C TYR A 90 -1.41 -3.26 2.56
N ILE A 91 -1.44 -4.37 3.28
CA ILE A 91 -0.27 -5.14 3.68
C ILE A 91 -0.01 -6.29 2.71
N LEU A 92 1.21 -6.34 2.19
CA LEU A 92 1.67 -7.35 1.23
C LEU A 92 2.45 -8.48 1.90
N ASP A 93 2.89 -8.27 3.13
CA ASP A 93 3.64 -9.24 3.93
C ASP A 93 2.78 -9.84 5.04
N HIS A 94 3.34 -10.80 5.77
CA HIS A 94 2.67 -11.39 6.92
C HIS A 94 2.37 -10.31 7.99
N PRO A 95 1.16 -10.30 8.62
CA PRO A 95 0.74 -9.26 9.57
C PRO A 95 1.72 -8.98 10.71
N LEU A 96 2.50 -9.97 11.15
CA LEU A 96 3.50 -9.77 12.20
C LEU A 96 4.62 -8.78 11.81
N TYR A 97 4.94 -8.64 10.53
CA TYR A 97 5.89 -7.62 10.08
C TYR A 97 5.32 -6.20 10.17
N HIS A 98 3.99 -6.10 10.23
CA HIS A 98 3.24 -4.85 10.37
C HIS A 98 2.70 -4.63 11.79
N TYR A 99 3.20 -5.35 12.79
CA TYR A 99 2.69 -5.32 14.16
C TYR A 99 2.57 -3.88 14.70
N GLU A 100 3.59 -3.05 14.52
CA GLU A 100 3.57 -1.65 14.97
C GLU A 100 2.48 -0.82 14.28
N ALA A 101 2.32 -0.98 12.95
CA ALA A 101 1.28 -0.31 12.18
C ALA A 101 -0.13 -0.79 12.56
N LEU A 102 -0.30 -2.11 12.73
CA LEU A 102 -1.57 -2.70 13.13
C LEU A 102 -1.95 -2.36 14.59
N SER A 103 -0.95 -2.12 15.46
CA SER A 103 -1.16 -1.69 16.84
C SER A 103 -1.47 -0.19 16.97
N ALA A 104 -1.31 0.58 15.88
CA ALA A 104 -1.59 2.02 15.90
C ALA A 104 -3.10 2.29 16.02
N THR A 105 -3.48 3.11 17.01
CA THR A 105 -4.89 3.52 17.21
C THR A 105 -5.25 4.65 16.25
N ILE A 106 -5.41 4.29 14.97
CA ILE A 106 -5.77 5.21 13.90
C ILE A 106 -7.30 5.21 13.71
N HIS A 107 -7.89 6.41 13.65
CA HIS A 107 -9.31 6.57 13.39
C HIS A 107 -9.66 6.12 11.96
N ASN A 108 -10.81 5.44 11.81
CA ASN A 108 -11.28 4.95 10.51
C ASN A 108 -10.26 4.07 9.76
N PHE A 109 -9.43 3.30 10.51
CA PHE A 109 -8.38 2.45 9.97
C PHE A 109 -8.95 1.15 9.41
N ASN A 110 -8.71 0.90 8.13
CA ASN A 110 -9.15 -0.29 7.42
C ASN A 110 -7.91 -0.99 6.84
N ILE A 111 -7.89 -2.31 6.91
CA ILE A 111 -6.78 -3.13 6.42
C ILE A 111 -7.22 -3.93 5.20
N ILE A 112 -6.36 -3.99 4.20
CA ILE A 112 -6.43 -4.95 3.12
C ILE A 112 -5.25 -5.91 3.29
N CYS A 113 -5.50 -7.23 3.22
CA CYS A 113 -4.47 -8.26 3.34
C CYS A 113 -4.64 -9.33 2.25
N LEU A 114 -3.64 -10.21 2.12
CA LEU A 114 -3.57 -11.12 0.98
C LEU A 114 -4.50 -12.33 1.08
N ASP A 115 -4.80 -12.81 2.29
CA ASP A 115 -5.56 -14.04 2.47
C ASP A 115 -6.42 -14.06 3.74
N MET A 116 -7.25 -15.11 3.85
CA MET A 116 -8.20 -15.28 4.95
C MET A 116 -7.53 -15.55 6.30
N ASN A 117 -6.34 -16.20 6.32
CA ASN A 117 -5.63 -16.48 7.58
C ASN A 117 -5.07 -15.17 8.15
N HIS A 118 -4.50 -14.33 7.28
CA HIS A 118 -4.08 -12.98 7.65
C HIS A 118 -5.25 -12.15 8.19
N ALA A 119 -6.40 -12.20 7.51
CA ALA A 119 -7.59 -11.48 7.96
C ALA A 119 -8.10 -11.96 9.33
N ALA A 120 -8.10 -13.28 9.58
CA ALA A 120 -8.50 -13.85 10.85
C ALA A 120 -7.55 -13.41 11.98
N LEU A 121 -6.24 -13.53 11.75
CA LEU A 121 -5.20 -13.11 12.70
C LEU A 121 -5.34 -11.62 13.06
N ILE A 122 -5.55 -10.75 12.07
CA ILE A 122 -5.68 -9.31 12.29
C ILE A 122 -6.95 -9.01 13.12
N LYS A 123 -8.08 -9.60 12.77
CA LYS A 123 -9.36 -9.39 13.49
C LYS A 123 -9.28 -9.84 14.95
N GLU A 124 -8.60 -10.95 15.20
CA GLU A 124 -8.43 -11.49 16.55
C GLU A 124 -7.46 -10.65 17.40
N SER A 125 -6.31 -10.26 16.79
CA SER A 125 -5.22 -9.60 17.53
C SER A 125 -5.39 -8.09 17.64
N PHE A 126 -6.13 -7.44 16.72
CA PHE A 126 -6.25 -5.98 16.63
C PHE A 126 -7.72 -5.53 16.50
N PRO A 127 -8.55 -5.72 17.55
CA PRO A 127 -10.00 -5.48 17.49
C PRO A 127 -10.38 -4.00 17.31
N HIS A 128 -9.44 -3.06 17.44
CA HIS A 128 -9.66 -1.64 17.19
C HIS A 128 -9.68 -1.28 15.68
N ILE A 129 -9.20 -2.18 14.82
CA ILE A 129 -9.22 -1.97 13.36
C ILE A 129 -10.68 -2.04 12.89
N ARG A 130 -11.10 -1.00 12.16
CA ARG A 130 -12.50 -0.84 11.74
C ARG A 130 -12.99 -1.94 10.82
N SER A 131 -12.18 -2.32 9.84
CA SER A 131 -12.50 -3.41 8.91
C SER A 131 -11.25 -4.08 8.36
N VAL A 132 -11.37 -5.36 8.01
CA VAL A 132 -10.31 -6.15 7.38
C VAL A 132 -10.88 -6.85 6.15
N HIS A 133 -10.27 -6.60 5.01
CA HIS A 133 -10.66 -7.14 3.71
C HIS A 133 -9.54 -7.99 3.12
N VAL A 134 -9.92 -9.01 2.36
CA VAL A 134 -8.97 -9.85 1.63
C VAL A 134 -8.96 -9.43 0.17
N MET A 135 -7.78 -9.09 -0.32
CA MET A 135 -7.53 -8.83 -1.73
C MET A 135 -6.21 -9.51 -2.12
N PRO A 136 -6.29 -10.71 -2.72
CA PRO A 136 -5.11 -11.40 -3.21
C PRO A 136 -4.41 -10.58 -4.29
N LEU A 137 -3.09 -10.72 -4.39
CA LEU A 137 -2.36 -10.18 -5.53
C LEU A 137 -2.85 -10.86 -6.80
N ALA A 138 -3.35 -10.10 -7.75
CA ALA A 138 -3.67 -10.60 -9.07
C ALA A 138 -2.35 -10.88 -9.83
N ALA A 139 -2.22 -12.06 -10.42
CA ALA A 139 -1.16 -12.31 -11.36
C ALA A 139 -1.39 -11.46 -12.62
N ASP A 140 -0.38 -10.74 -13.07
CA ASP A 140 -0.42 -10.10 -14.37
C ASP A 140 -0.62 -11.16 -15.48
N ASN A 141 -1.42 -10.82 -16.47
CA ASN A 141 -1.64 -11.70 -17.62
C ASN A 141 -0.35 -11.70 -18.46
N PHE A 142 0.57 -12.61 -18.17
CA PHE A 142 1.90 -12.72 -18.80
C PHE A 142 1.82 -12.81 -20.35
N GLN A 143 0.68 -13.20 -20.91
CA GLN A 143 0.46 -13.27 -22.34
C GLN A 143 0.45 -11.89 -23.05
N LEU A 144 0.11 -10.81 -22.33
CA LEU A 144 0.14 -9.46 -22.90
C LEU A 144 1.57 -8.90 -23.01
N LEU A 145 2.49 -9.33 -22.16
CA LEU A 145 3.88 -8.89 -22.19
C LEU A 145 4.70 -9.55 -23.32
N GLN A 146 4.30 -10.75 -23.77
CA GLN A 146 4.98 -11.43 -24.89
C GLN A 146 4.63 -10.82 -26.26
N GLN A 147 3.52 -10.09 -26.37
CA GLN A 147 3.13 -9.44 -27.65
C GLN A 147 3.85 -8.10 -27.89
N THR A 148 4.40 -7.47 -26.83
CA THR A 148 5.16 -6.22 -26.95
C THR A 148 6.67 -6.42 -27.09
N SER A 149 7.19 -7.63 -26.87
CA SER A 149 8.61 -7.98 -26.98
C SER A 149 8.98 -8.78 -28.25
N GLY A 150 8.16 -8.70 -29.28
CA GLY A 150 8.44 -9.28 -30.60
C GLY A 150 9.52 -8.52 -31.33
N SER A 151 10.78 -8.61 -30.93
CA SER A 151 12.01 -8.61 -31.71
C SER A 151 13.25 -8.42 -30.82
N LEU A 152 13.70 -9.48 -30.19
CA LEU A 152 15.10 -9.66 -29.80
C LEU A 152 15.37 -11.18 -29.76
N SER A 153 15.82 -11.71 -30.89
CA SER A 153 16.42 -13.03 -30.95
C SER A 153 17.77 -13.01 -30.24
N GLY A 154 17.80 -13.58 -29.04
CA GLY A 154 19.03 -13.85 -28.31
C GLY A 154 18.91 -15.22 -27.65
N SER A 155 19.80 -16.15 -28.01
CA SER A 155 19.88 -17.53 -27.55
C SER A 155 19.90 -17.61 -26.01
N LEU A 156 18.97 -18.37 -25.45
CA LEU A 156 19.00 -18.82 -24.05
C LEU A 156 19.86 -20.10 -23.97
N ASP A 157 21.06 -19.94 -23.42
CA ASP A 157 21.89 -21.07 -23.01
C ASP A 157 21.23 -21.76 -21.78
N SER A 158 21.03 -23.05 -21.93
CA SER A 158 20.46 -23.94 -20.93
C SER A 158 21.38 -24.11 -19.73
N TYR A 159 20.97 -23.62 -18.55
CA TYR A 159 21.58 -24.03 -17.29
C TYR A 159 20.92 -25.31 -16.77
N THR A 160 21.64 -26.42 -16.89
CA THR A 160 21.31 -27.66 -16.21
C THR A 160 21.89 -27.66 -14.81
N TYR A 161 21.03 -27.77 -13.79
CA TYR A 161 21.46 -28.06 -12.42
C TYR A 161 21.70 -29.55 -12.28
N ASN A 162 22.94 -29.97 -12.04
CA ASN A 162 23.28 -31.31 -11.55
C ASN A 162 23.23 -31.28 -10.03
N ALA A 163 22.30 -32.07 -9.44
CA ALA A 163 22.31 -32.40 -8.03
C ALA A 163 23.23 -33.62 -7.80
N SER A 164 24.17 -33.48 -6.92
CA SER A 164 24.92 -34.57 -6.30
C SER A 164 24.93 -34.39 -4.79
#